data_cf5ef4e0653bf738d37eb789e8cd58ef
#
_entry.id   cf5ef4e0653bf738d37eb789e8cd58ef
#
_cell.length_a   1.000
_cell.length_b   1.000
_cell.length_c   1.000
_cell.angle_alpha   90.00
_cell.angle_beta   90.00
_cell.angle_gamma   90.00
#
_symmetry.space_group_name_H-M   'P 1'
#
loop_
_entity.id
_entity.type
_entity.pdbx_description
1 polymer ?
#
loop_
_entity_poly.entity_id
_entity_poly.type
_entity_poly.pdbx_seq_one_letter_code
_entity_poly.pdbx_strand_id
1 'polypeptide(L)'
;YRSWGCSIIGMTNHTEARLAKEAEIAYSSLSMVTDYDCWHQTHQEVSVEMVLENLRVNTEVANKIVFEIAKVIDIQRPSSKSHYSLKDGLITQKENIPNSTKEKIEIFTDSYWS
;
A
#
# COMPACT_ATOMS: atom_id res chain seq x y z
N TYR A 1 -20.78 2.50 0.38
CA TYR A 1 -19.49 2.59 -0.32
C TYR A 1 -19.67 2.82 -1.82
N ARG A 2 -20.63 2.17 -2.48
CA ARG A 2 -20.96 2.46 -3.90
C ARG A 2 -21.40 3.89 -4.14
N SER A 3 -22.23 4.45 -3.27
CA SER A 3 -22.68 5.85 -3.38
C SER A 3 -21.52 6.84 -3.22
N TRP A 4 -20.40 6.44 -2.66
CA TRP A 4 -19.17 7.23 -2.57
C TRP A 4 -18.26 7.08 -3.80
N GLY A 5 -18.70 6.33 -4.81
CA GLY A 5 -17.91 6.07 -6.02
C GLY A 5 -16.82 5.01 -5.86
N CYS A 6 -16.86 4.20 -4.80
CA CYS A 6 -15.88 3.13 -4.58
C CYS A 6 -16.12 1.97 -5.57
N SER A 7 -15.03 1.49 -6.18
CA SER A 7 -15.06 0.37 -7.13
C SER A 7 -14.66 -0.96 -6.51
N ILE A 8 -13.87 -0.93 -5.45
CA ILE A 8 -13.42 -2.10 -4.69
C ILE A 8 -13.51 -1.82 -3.20
N ILE A 9 -13.58 -2.87 -2.40
CA ILE A 9 -13.50 -2.81 -0.94
C ILE A 9 -12.42 -3.76 -0.45
N GLY A 10 -11.61 -3.30 0.52
CA GLY A 10 -10.58 -4.08 1.20
C GLY A 10 -10.53 -3.72 2.67
N MET A 11 -9.78 -4.45 3.48
CA MET A 11 -9.81 -4.33 4.94
C MET A 11 -8.65 -3.49 5.51
N THR A 12 -7.41 -3.66 5.04
CA THR A 12 -6.21 -3.17 5.74
C THR A 12 -5.45 -2.07 4.99
N ASN A 13 -5.72 -1.87 3.74
CA ASN A 13 -4.94 -1.07 2.80
C ASN A 13 -4.66 0.38 3.25
N HIS A 14 -5.62 1.02 3.93
CA HIS A 14 -5.48 2.40 4.39
C HIS A 14 -4.34 2.56 5.41
N THR A 15 -4.26 1.69 6.39
CA THR A 15 -3.21 1.75 7.42
C THR A 15 -1.83 1.50 6.83
N GLU A 16 -1.70 0.52 5.95
CA GLU A 16 -0.44 0.18 5.28
C GLU A 16 0.02 1.32 4.37
N ALA A 17 -0.86 1.89 3.57
CA ALA A 17 -0.56 3.02 2.70
C ALA A 17 -0.11 4.26 3.48
N ARG A 18 -0.72 4.52 4.64
CA ARG A 18 -0.34 5.61 5.53
C ARG A 18 1.06 5.41 6.11
N LEU A 19 1.33 4.24 6.68
CA LEU A 19 2.64 3.92 7.25
C LEU A 19 3.74 3.92 6.19
N ALA A 20 3.46 3.39 5.00
CA ALA A 20 4.39 3.45 3.87
C ALA A 20 4.73 4.89 3.49
N LYS A 21 3.73 5.78 3.44
CA LYS A 21 3.95 7.21 3.16
C LYS A 21 4.76 7.90 4.26
N GLU A 22 4.53 7.59 5.52
CA GLU A 22 5.31 8.09 6.66
C GLU A 22 6.78 7.60 6.60
N ALA A 23 7.02 6.42 6.05
CA ALA A 23 8.35 5.85 5.83
C ALA A 23 8.97 6.21 4.47
N GLU A 24 8.37 7.12 3.68
CA GLU A 24 8.80 7.51 2.34
C GLU A 24 8.87 6.35 1.33
N ILE A 25 8.07 5.32 1.56
CA ILE A 25 7.97 4.14 0.68
C ILE A 25 6.83 4.38 -0.34
N ALA A 26 7.15 4.24 -1.62
CA ALA A 26 6.13 4.23 -2.67
C ALA A 26 5.27 2.97 -2.55
N TYR A 27 3.99 3.17 -2.30
CA TYR A 27 3.03 2.10 -2.04
C TYR A 27 2.07 1.92 -3.20
N SER A 28 1.82 0.68 -3.55
CA SER A 28 0.78 0.30 -4.53
C SER A 28 0.15 -1.02 -4.10
N SER A 29 -1.14 -1.18 -4.37
CA SER A 29 -1.88 -2.40 -4.02
C SER A 29 -2.12 -3.25 -5.26
N LEU A 30 -1.93 -4.55 -5.12
CA LEU A 30 -2.41 -5.56 -6.05
C LEU A 30 -3.60 -6.28 -5.40
N SER A 31 -4.82 -5.96 -5.84
CA SER A 31 -6.04 -6.50 -5.26
C SER A 31 -6.47 -7.78 -5.94
N MET A 32 -6.52 -8.87 -5.19
CA MET A 32 -7.05 -10.17 -5.65
C MET A 32 -8.56 -10.20 -5.38
N VAL A 33 -9.35 -9.82 -6.38
CA VAL A 33 -10.81 -9.76 -6.27
C VAL A 33 -11.37 -11.17 -6.23
N THR A 34 -12.17 -11.49 -5.20
CA THR A 34 -12.75 -12.81 -4.97
C THR A 34 -14.19 -12.92 -5.44
N ASP A 35 -14.96 -11.84 -5.32
CA ASP A 35 -16.39 -11.82 -5.58
C ASP A 35 -16.93 -10.41 -5.82
N TYR A 36 -18.21 -10.32 -6.15
CA TYR A 36 -18.93 -9.06 -6.34
C TYR A 36 -19.76 -8.64 -5.12
N ASP A 37 -19.59 -9.34 -4.00
CA ASP A 37 -20.41 -9.12 -2.81
C ASP A 37 -21.93 -9.34 -3.10
N CYS A 38 -22.79 -8.97 -2.17
CA CYS A 38 -24.24 -9.19 -2.19
C CYS A 38 -25.04 -8.26 -3.13
N TRP A 39 -24.38 -7.30 -3.79
CA TRP A 39 -25.10 -6.28 -4.57
C TRP A 39 -25.30 -6.63 -6.05
N HIS A 40 -24.64 -7.65 -6.56
CA HIS A 40 -24.70 -7.95 -7.99
C HIS A 40 -25.90 -8.84 -8.32
N GLN A 41 -26.82 -8.31 -9.13
CA GLN A 41 -28.12 -8.96 -9.38
C GLN A 41 -28.07 -10.23 -10.26
N THR A 42 -27.01 -10.42 -11.03
CA THR A 42 -26.91 -11.51 -12.02
C THR A 42 -25.93 -12.61 -11.61
N HIS A 43 -25.17 -12.44 -10.54
CA HIS A 43 -24.30 -13.47 -10.00
C HIS A 43 -24.98 -14.24 -8.87
N GLN A 44 -24.65 -15.55 -8.78
CA GLN A 44 -25.07 -16.40 -7.68
C GLN A 44 -24.59 -15.85 -6.33
N GLU A 45 -25.26 -16.25 -5.26
CA GLU A 45 -24.80 -15.95 -3.91
C GLU A 45 -23.35 -16.38 -3.73
N VAL A 46 -22.57 -15.55 -3.01
CA VAL A 46 -21.16 -15.82 -2.75
C VAL A 46 -21.02 -17.09 -1.93
N SER A 47 -20.37 -18.10 -2.48
CA SER A 47 -20.03 -19.33 -1.75
C SER A 47 -18.55 -19.37 -1.39
N VAL A 48 -18.24 -20.12 -0.33
CA VAL A 48 -16.86 -20.32 0.12
C VAL A 48 -16.01 -20.98 -0.97
N GLU A 49 -16.58 -21.94 -1.67
CA GLU A 49 -15.90 -22.67 -2.77
C GLU A 49 -15.53 -21.73 -3.92
N MET A 50 -16.42 -20.83 -4.32
CA MET A 50 -16.17 -19.81 -5.33
C MET A 50 -15.04 -18.87 -4.92
N VAL A 51 -15.08 -18.39 -3.66
CA VAL A 51 -14.05 -17.50 -3.11
C VAL A 51 -12.68 -18.19 -3.12
N LEU A 52 -12.61 -19.44 -2.68
CA LEU A 52 -11.36 -20.21 -2.63
C LEU A 52 -10.80 -20.47 -4.04
N GLU A 53 -11.65 -20.80 -5.03
CA GLU A 53 -11.20 -21.02 -6.39
C GLU A 53 -10.70 -19.73 -7.04
N ASN A 54 -11.43 -18.63 -6.88
CA ASN A 54 -10.96 -17.32 -7.36
C ASN A 54 -9.65 -16.91 -6.70
N LEU A 55 -9.49 -17.15 -5.39
CA LEU A 55 -8.26 -16.84 -4.68
C LEU A 55 -7.08 -17.68 -5.20
N ARG A 56 -7.31 -18.98 -5.49
CA ARG A 56 -6.28 -19.86 -6.06
C ARG A 56 -5.80 -19.34 -7.41
N VAL A 57 -6.72 -19.04 -8.34
CA VAL A 57 -6.39 -18.51 -9.66
C VAL A 57 -5.68 -17.15 -9.54
N ASN A 58 -6.19 -16.26 -8.73
CA ASN A 58 -5.61 -14.95 -8.50
C ASN A 58 -4.19 -15.03 -7.93
N THR A 59 -3.92 -15.98 -7.03
CA THR A 59 -2.59 -16.18 -6.45
C THR A 59 -1.55 -16.55 -7.50
N GLU A 60 -1.90 -17.42 -8.45
CA GLU A 60 -0.99 -17.77 -9.54
C GLU A 60 -0.66 -16.57 -10.43
N VAL A 61 -1.65 -15.74 -10.73
CA VAL A 61 -1.47 -14.51 -11.52
C VAL A 61 -0.68 -13.47 -10.73
N ALA A 62 -1.03 -13.26 -9.45
CA ALA A 62 -0.36 -12.31 -8.59
C ALA A 62 1.14 -12.61 -8.44
N ASN A 63 1.50 -13.87 -8.24
CA ASN A 63 2.91 -14.29 -8.16
C ASN A 63 3.69 -13.93 -9.43
N LYS A 64 3.10 -14.15 -10.61
CA LYS A 64 3.73 -13.76 -11.90
C LYS A 64 3.90 -12.25 -11.99
N ILE A 65 2.85 -11.49 -11.64
CA ILE A 65 2.88 -10.02 -11.66
C ILE A 65 3.97 -9.48 -10.73
N VAL A 66 4.02 -9.96 -9.48
CA VAL A 66 5.02 -9.51 -8.50
C VAL A 66 6.44 -9.81 -8.99
N PHE A 67 6.66 -10.98 -9.56
CA PHE A 67 7.97 -11.36 -10.11
C PHE A 67 8.40 -10.45 -11.27
N GLU A 68 7.49 -10.14 -12.21
CA GLU A 68 7.78 -9.24 -13.33
C GLU A 68 7.96 -7.79 -12.88
N ILE A 69 7.14 -7.31 -11.94
CA ILE A 69 7.30 -5.97 -11.35
C ILE A 69 8.67 -5.84 -10.66
N ALA A 70 9.09 -6.85 -9.88
CA ALA A 70 10.37 -6.81 -9.19
C ALA A 70 11.54 -6.62 -10.15
N LYS A 71 11.53 -7.31 -11.31
CA LYS A 71 12.54 -7.12 -12.35
C LYS A 71 12.55 -5.69 -12.92
N VAL A 72 11.36 -5.15 -13.19
CA VAL A 72 11.23 -3.81 -13.77
C VAL A 72 11.68 -2.74 -12.79
N ILE A 73 11.30 -2.86 -11.52
CA ILE A 73 11.67 -1.90 -10.47
C ILE A 73 13.18 -1.90 -10.23
N ASP A 74 13.82 -3.06 -10.22
CA ASP A 74 15.27 -3.16 -10.04
C ASP A 74 16.04 -2.44 -11.16
N ILE A 75 15.59 -2.57 -12.39
CA ILE A 75 16.21 -1.95 -13.57
C ILE A 75 15.90 -0.45 -13.65
N GLN A 76 14.63 -0.09 -13.56
CA GLN A 76 14.17 1.29 -13.85
C GLN A 76 14.25 2.22 -12.64
N ARG A 77 14.15 1.68 -11.41
CA ARG A 77 14.15 2.44 -10.15
C ARG A 77 13.29 3.71 -10.24
N PRO A 78 11.99 3.59 -10.50
CA PRO A 78 11.13 4.74 -10.76
C PRO A 78 11.06 5.65 -9.53
N SER A 79 11.14 6.96 -9.75
CA SER A 79 10.95 7.93 -8.68
C SER A 79 9.47 8.08 -8.33
N SER A 80 9.18 8.35 -7.06
CA SER A 80 7.83 8.65 -6.58
C SER A 80 7.85 9.91 -5.72
N LYS A 81 6.76 10.67 -5.75
CA LYS A 81 6.56 11.79 -4.81
C LYS A 81 6.56 11.32 -3.34
N SER A 82 6.19 10.04 -3.10
CA SER A 82 6.23 9.45 -1.76
C SER A 82 7.63 9.39 -1.16
N HIS A 83 8.67 9.32 -1.97
CA HIS A 83 10.07 9.31 -1.51
C HIS A 83 10.53 10.64 -0.87
N TYR A 84 9.67 11.64 -0.86
CA TYR A 84 9.94 12.97 -0.31
C TYR A 84 8.77 13.47 0.55
N SER A 85 7.96 12.56 1.08
CA SER A 85 6.73 12.92 1.79
C SER A 85 6.98 13.59 3.15
N LEU A 86 8.14 13.39 3.74
CA LEU A 86 8.54 14.03 5.00
C LEU A 86 9.13 15.44 4.81
N LYS A 87 9.52 15.82 3.59
CA LYS A 87 10.16 17.11 3.31
C LYS A 87 9.41 18.30 3.91
N ASP A 88 8.08 18.30 3.77
CA ASP A 88 7.21 19.36 4.27
C ASP A 88 6.44 18.94 5.54
N GLY A 89 6.69 17.73 6.05
CA GLY A 89 6.04 17.17 7.22
C GLY A 89 6.78 17.37 8.54
N LEU A 90 8.10 17.62 8.47
CA LEU A 90 8.97 17.83 9.65
C LEU A 90 8.93 19.30 10.10
N ILE A 91 7.86 19.68 10.76
CA ILE A 91 7.62 21.08 11.16
C ILE A 91 8.39 21.42 12.45
N THR A 92 8.60 20.45 13.34
CA THR A 92 9.31 20.66 14.60
C THR A 92 10.81 20.83 14.35
N GLN A 93 11.39 21.89 14.88
CA GLN A 93 12.83 22.13 14.79
C GLN A 93 13.61 21.02 15.52
N LYS A 94 14.70 20.55 14.91
CA LYS A 94 15.54 19.45 15.42
C LYS A 94 15.95 19.62 16.88
N GLU A 95 16.28 20.85 17.26
CA GLU A 95 16.73 21.20 18.62
C GLU A 95 15.66 20.97 19.68
N ASN A 96 14.40 21.09 19.30
CA ASN A 96 13.25 20.93 20.19
C ASN A 96 12.80 19.47 20.35
N ILE A 97 13.46 18.52 19.67
CA ILE A 97 13.12 17.10 19.74
C ILE A 97 14.05 16.40 20.73
N PRO A 98 13.51 15.66 21.73
CA PRO A 98 14.32 14.89 22.66
C PRO A 98 15.24 13.88 21.96
N ASN A 99 16.46 13.69 22.45
CA ASN A 99 17.43 12.78 21.85
C ASN A 99 16.91 11.35 21.73
N SER A 100 16.19 10.84 22.72
CA SER A 100 15.57 9.52 22.67
C SER A 100 14.52 9.36 21.58
N THR A 101 13.92 10.46 21.13
CA THR A 101 13.00 10.46 19.98
C THR A 101 13.78 10.53 18.67
N LYS A 102 14.83 11.37 18.60
CA LYS A 102 15.70 11.45 17.41
C LYS A 102 16.27 10.09 17.03
N GLU A 103 16.82 9.37 18.01
CA GLU A 103 17.37 8.02 17.79
C GLU A 103 16.34 7.05 17.21
N LYS A 104 15.08 7.12 17.64
CA LYS A 104 14.01 6.24 17.13
C LYS A 104 13.58 6.53 15.69
N ILE A 105 13.66 7.80 15.28
CA ILE A 105 13.18 8.24 13.96
C ILE A 105 14.30 8.56 12.98
N GLU A 106 15.56 8.37 13.37
CA GLU A 106 16.76 8.68 12.60
C GLU A 106 16.71 8.08 11.19
N ILE A 107 16.31 6.82 11.07
CA ILE A 107 16.19 6.11 9.80
C ILE A 107 15.31 6.82 8.76
N PHE A 108 14.37 7.65 9.21
CA PHE A 108 13.45 8.40 8.34
C PHE A 108 13.85 9.86 8.17
N THR A 109 14.62 10.42 9.10
CA THR A 109 14.79 11.87 9.20
C THR A 109 16.22 12.35 8.99
N ASP A 110 17.20 11.45 8.96
CA ASP A 110 18.62 11.81 8.89
C ASP A 110 18.93 12.66 7.65
N SER A 111 18.38 12.34 6.49
CA SER A 111 18.55 13.09 5.24
C SER A 111 17.98 14.53 5.28
N TYR A 112 17.10 14.82 6.24
CA TYR A 112 16.46 16.14 6.39
C TYR A 112 17.09 16.98 7.52
N TRP A 113 17.85 16.35 8.38
CA TRP A 113 18.44 16.98 9.56
C TRP A 113 19.99 17.02 9.53
N SER A 114 20.57 16.55 8.44
CA SER A 114 22.02 16.62 8.20
C SER A 114 22.50 18.03 7.84
#